data_a4a1470559a970c5dd6c406873f20052
#
_entry.id   a4a1470559a970c5dd6c406873f20052
#
_cell.length_a   1.000
_cell.length_b   1.000
_cell.length_c   1.000
_cell.angle_alpha   90.00
_cell.angle_beta   90.00
_cell.angle_gamma   90.00
#
_symmetry.space_group_name_H-M   'P 1'
#
loop_
_entity.id
_entity.type
_entity.pdbx_description
1 polymer ?
#
loop_
_entity_poly.entity_id
_entity_poly.type
_entity_poly.pdbx_seq_one_letter_code
_entity_poly.pdbx_strand_id
1 'polypeptide(L)'
;MPLCKYARPRLSQLAQYLPDLLFPSRLNKFYVPSLHQFYHGEWLFNLEWKKPKMPFVRLSFIRAIHQAQQTLHQGIHLNVPTLVMHSHQTRYPLRFNRTAQTCDVILNIHDMQKWGKSITGDVQFYTAQNALHDVVLSKRPVRQAAYKKLFEWLNHKGL
;
A
#
# COMPACT_ATOMS: atom_id res chain seq x y z
N MET A 1 7.14 7.03 11.93
CA MET A 1 7.78 7.40 10.65
C MET A 1 8.11 6.14 9.90
N PRO A 2 7.59 5.86 8.72
CA PRO A 2 7.93 4.64 8.01
C PRO A 2 9.40 4.69 7.60
N LEU A 3 10.08 3.56 7.73
CA LEU A 3 11.48 3.33 7.33
C LEU A 3 11.79 3.70 5.86
N CYS A 4 10.75 4.16 5.16
CA CYS A 4 10.71 4.24 3.72
C CYS A 4 11.62 5.28 3.09
N LYS A 5 12.02 6.36 3.76
CA LYS A 5 12.70 7.45 3.07
C LYS A 5 14.25 7.47 3.18
N TYR A 6 14.84 7.04 4.29
CA TYR A 6 16.27 7.32 4.51
C TYR A 6 17.17 6.11 4.80
N ALA A 7 16.62 4.97 5.21
CA ALA A 7 17.41 3.78 5.55
C ALA A 7 17.56 2.77 4.40
N ARG A 8 16.76 2.90 3.35
CA ARG A 8 16.69 1.91 2.26
C ARG A 8 17.96 1.75 1.42
N PRO A 9 18.66 2.81 0.98
CA PRO A 9 19.88 2.63 0.20
C PRO A 9 20.93 1.84 0.98
N ARG A 10 21.14 2.17 2.25
CA ARG A 10 22.11 1.47 3.11
C ARG A 10 21.71 0.03 3.40
N LEU A 11 20.42 -0.23 3.68
CA LEU A 11 19.90 -1.58 3.88
C LEU A 11 19.95 -2.39 2.57
N SER A 12 19.67 -1.77 1.43
CA SER A 12 19.78 -2.40 0.12
C SER A 12 21.23 -2.75 -0.21
N GLN A 13 22.20 -1.92 0.17
CA GLN A 13 23.62 -2.22 0.05
C GLN A 13 24.03 -3.38 0.97
N LEU A 14 23.62 -3.33 2.25
CA LEU A 14 23.90 -4.40 3.21
C LEU A 14 23.32 -5.75 2.75
N ALA A 15 22.18 -5.74 2.08
CA ALA A 15 21.54 -6.94 1.54
C ALA A 15 22.36 -7.66 0.46
N GLN A 16 23.40 -7.05 -0.11
CA GLN A 16 24.32 -7.71 -1.04
C GLN A 16 25.19 -8.74 -0.31
N TYR A 17 25.53 -8.45 0.93
CA TYR A 17 26.41 -9.28 1.76
C TYR A 17 25.62 -10.18 2.72
N LEU A 18 24.47 -9.75 3.17
CA LEU A 18 23.63 -10.42 4.18
C LEU A 18 22.16 -10.51 3.73
N PRO A 19 21.87 -11.23 2.62
CA PRO A 19 20.52 -11.25 2.01
C PRO A 19 19.45 -11.84 2.94
N ASP A 20 19.81 -12.82 3.76
CA ASP A 20 18.90 -13.55 4.65
C ASP A 20 18.73 -12.92 6.04
N LEU A 21 19.49 -11.85 6.33
CA LEU A 21 19.35 -11.16 7.61
C LEU A 21 17.92 -10.65 7.78
N LEU A 22 17.32 -10.99 8.91
CA LEU A 22 15.96 -10.59 9.26
C LEU A 22 15.94 -9.16 9.81
N PHE A 23 15.02 -8.35 9.29
CA PHE A 23 14.84 -6.97 9.69
C PHE A 23 13.36 -6.70 10.05
N PRO A 24 13.07 -5.90 11.10
CA PRO A 24 11.69 -5.56 11.45
C PRO A 24 10.99 -4.83 10.30
N SER A 25 9.85 -5.33 9.83
CA SER A 25 9.11 -4.72 8.72
C SER A 25 8.60 -3.30 9.03
N ARG A 26 8.41 -2.98 10.32
CA ARG A 26 7.87 -1.70 10.82
C ARG A 26 6.56 -1.25 10.16
N LEU A 27 5.82 -2.18 9.58
CA LEU A 27 4.46 -1.89 9.13
C LEU A 27 3.57 -1.53 10.32
N ASN A 28 2.55 -0.73 10.07
CA ASN A 28 1.67 -0.29 11.15
C ASN A 28 0.88 -1.47 11.73
N LYS A 29 1.00 -1.68 13.04
CA LYS A 29 0.35 -2.78 13.77
C LYS A 29 -1.19 -2.73 13.73
N PHE A 30 -1.77 -1.62 13.33
CA PHE A 30 -3.23 -1.44 13.26
C PHE A 30 -3.81 -1.82 11.89
N TYR A 31 -2.98 -2.10 10.89
CA TYR A 31 -3.45 -2.47 9.57
C TYR A 31 -4.32 -3.73 9.60
N VAL A 32 -3.80 -4.84 10.08
CA VAL A 32 -4.56 -6.11 10.15
C VAL A 32 -5.79 -6.00 11.06
N PRO A 33 -5.70 -5.40 12.28
CA PRO A 33 -6.89 -5.14 13.10
C PRO A 33 -7.95 -4.26 12.41
N SER A 34 -7.57 -3.35 11.52
CA SER A 34 -8.54 -2.54 10.76
C SER A 34 -9.31 -3.35 9.71
N LEU A 35 -8.82 -4.52 9.31
CA LEU A 35 -9.41 -5.39 8.30
C LEU A 35 -10.25 -6.51 8.91
N HIS A 36 -9.75 -7.17 9.96
CA HIS A 36 -10.30 -8.42 10.45
C HIS A 36 -11.51 -8.20 11.38
N GLN A 37 -12.57 -9.02 11.20
CA GLN A 37 -13.83 -8.89 11.93
C GLN A 37 -13.72 -9.15 13.44
N PHE A 38 -12.73 -9.92 13.92
CA PHE A 38 -12.49 -10.13 15.34
C PHE A 38 -11.90 -8.90 16.04
N TYR A 39 -11.58 -7.86 15.31
CA TYR A 39 -11.10 -6.59 15.83
C TYR A 39 -12.04 -5.46 15.42
N HIS A 40 -11.74 -4.75 14.33
CA HIS A 40 -12.46 -3.54 13.95
C HIS A 40 -12.86 -3.51 12.47
N GLY A 41 -12.52 -4.55 11.72
CA GLY A 41 -12.80 -4.70 10.30
C GLY A 41 -14.05 -5.50 10.00
N GLU A 42 -14.24 -5.85 8.73
CA GLU A 42 -15.40 -6.57 8.22
C GLU A 42 -15.02 -7.90 7.53
N TRP A 43 -13.73 -8.26 7.50
CA TRP A 43 -13.24 -9.39 6.74
C TRP A 43 -12.87 -10.56 7.63
N LEU A 44 -13.27 -11.77 7.20
CA LEU A 44 -12.83 -13.02 7.80
C LEU A 44 -11.74 -13.64 6.94
N PHE A 45 -10.54 -13.76 7.49
CA PHE A 45 -9.41 -14.43 6.86
C PHE A 45 -8.55 -15.12 7.92
N ASN A 46 -7.69 -16.05 7.50
CA ASN A 46 -6.81 -16.76 8.41
C ASN A 46 -5.71 -15.82 8.96
N LEU A 47 -5.73 -15.59 10.27
CA LEU A 47 -4.76 -14.73 10.95
C LEU A 47 -3.35 -15.33 10.99
N GLU A 48 -3.17 -16.65 10.77
CA GLU A 48 -1.85 -17.25 10.63
C GLU A 48 -1.16 -16.82 9.33
N TRP A 49 -1.93 -16.55 8.26
CA TRP A 49 -1.41 -16.06 6.99
C TRP A 49 -1.15 -14.56 6.99
N LYS A 50 -2.02 -13.80 7.65
CA LYS A 50 -1.88 -12.34 7.78
C LYS A 50 -1.96 -11.94 9.25
N LYS A 51 -0.82 -12.06 9.94
CA LYS A 51 -0.73 -11.84 11.38
C LYS A 51 -0.93 -10.36 11.77
N PRO A 52 -1.59 -10.06 12.91
CA PRO A 52 -1.71 -8.70 13.44
C PRO A 52 -0.34 -8.08 13.77
N LYS A 53 0.58 -8.91 14.29
CA LYS A 53 1.96 -8.51 14.52
C LYS A 53 2.76 -8.78 13.25
N MET A 54 3.26 -7.71 12.64
CA MET A 54 4.00 -7.80 11.40
C MET A 54 5.29 -8.60 11.56
N PRO A 55 5.57 -9.52 10.62
CA PRO A 55 6.75 -10.37 10.67
C PRO A 55 8.03 -9.57 10.38
N PHE A 56 9.16 -10.17 10.68
CA PHE A 56 10.43 -9.75 10.13
C PHE A 56 10.44 -10.02 8.61
N VAL A 57 11.18 -9.19 7.88
CA VAL A 57 11.42 -9.36 6.44
C VAL A 57 12.90 -9.55 6.19
N ARG A 58 13.27 -10.31 5.16
CA ARG A 58 14.67 -10.46 4.76
C ARG A 58 15.19 -9.19 4.11
N LEU A 59 16.47 -8.91 4.26
CA LEU A 59 17.10 -7.77 3.59
C LEU A 59 17.04 -7.89 2.06
N SER A 60 17.10 -9.10 1.51
CA SER A 60 16.88 -9.36 0.08
C SER A 60 15.54 -8.82 -0.42
N PHE A 61 14.46 -9.00 0.36
CA PHE A 61 13.16 -8.42 0.05
C PHE A 61 13.18 -6.87 0.04
N ILE A 62 13.83 -6.26 1.05
CA ILE A 62 14.00 -4.80 1.11
C ILE A 62 14.77 -4.29 -0.11
N ARG A 63 15.81 -5.02 -0.54
CA ARG A 63 16.57 -4.69 -1.74
C ARG A 63 15.74 -4.77 -3.00
N ALA A 64 14.97 -5.85 -3.19
CA ALA A 64 14.09 -6.02 -4.35
C ALA A 64 13.07 -4.89 -4.45
N ILE A 65 12.40 -4.53 -3.35
CA ILE A 65 11.47 -3.40 -3.30
C ILE A 65 12.16 -2.08 -3.62
N HIS A 66 13.36 -1.85 -3.08
CA HIS A 66 14.12 -0.63 -3.36
C HIS A 66 14.48 -0.52 -4.85
N GLN A 67 14.94 -1.60 -5.47
CA GLN A 67 15.27 -1.64 -6.90
C GLN A 67 14.02 -1.38 -7.77
N ALA A 68 12.90 -2.06 -7.48
CA ALA A 68 11.65 -1.83 -8.19
C ALA A 68 11.17 -0.36 -8.09
N GLN A 69 11.33 0.25 -6.91
CA GLN A 69 11.02 1.67 -6.74
C GLN A 69 11.95 2.58 -7.54
N GLN A 70 13.25 2.26 -7.63
CA GLN A 70 14.17 3.04 -8.46
C GLN A 70 13.75 2.99 -9.94
N THR A 71 13.35 1.83 -10.45
CA THR A 71 12.82 1.70 -11.81
C THR A 71 11.58 2.58 -12.00
N LEU A 72 10.64 2.53 -11.06
CA LEU A 72 9.45 3.39 -11.11
C LEU A 72 9.82 4.89 -11.07
N HIS A 73 10.82 5.27 -10.27
CA HIS A 73 11.26 6.67 -10.15
C HIS A 73 11.93 7.21 -11.42
N GLN A 74 12.49 6.33 -12.25
CA GLN A 74 13.03 6.69 -13.57
C GLN A 74 11.95 6.89 -14.63
N GLY A 75 10.71 6.50 -14.30
CA GLY A 75 9.57 6.50 -15.20
C GLY A 75 9.42 5.16 -15.91
N ILE A 76 8.16 4.73 -16.03
CA ILE A 76 7.79 3.54 -16.80
C ILE A 76 6.68 3.90 -17.77
N HIS A 77 6.63 3.23 -18.91
CA HIS A 77 5.55 3.34 -19.87
C HIS A 77 4.70 2.08 -19.86
N LEU A 78 3.37 2.25 -19.77
CA LEU A 78 2.43 1.14 -19.81
C LEU A 78 1.59 1.24 -21.10
N ASN A 79 1.60 0.15 -21.88
CA ASN A 79 0.83 0.03 -23.13
C ASN A 79 -0.62 -0.42 -22.90
N VAL A 80 -1.06 -0.48 -21.64
CA VAL A 80 -2.42 -0.89 -21.25
C VAL A 80 -3.08 0.20 -20.44
N PRO A 81 -4.40 0.40 -20.57
CA PRO A 81 -5.13 1.31 -19.71
C PRO A 81 -4.91 0.94 -18.23
N THR A 82 -4.61 1.93 -17.41
CA THR A 82 -4.24 1.71 -16.01
C THR A 82 -5.03 2.64 -15.09
N LEU A 83 -5.66 2.08 -14.07
CA LEU A 83 -6.30 2.83 -12.99
C LEU A 83 -5.52 2.67 -11.68
N VAL A 84 -4.96 3.77 -11.19
CA VAL A 84 -4.28 3.83 -9.89
C VAL A 84 -5.25 4.31 -8.83
N MET A 85 -5.59 3.43 -7.88
CA MET A 85 -6.50 3.75 -6.78
C MET A 85 -5.74 3.84 -5.47
N HIS A 86 -5.96 4.90 -4.69
CA HIS A 86 -5.31 5.09 -3.40
C HIS A 86 -6.22 5.80 -2.39
N SER A 87 -5.89 5.70 -1.10
CA SER A 87 -6.57 6.44 -0.04
C SER A 87 -6.40 7.95 -0.20
N HIS A 88 -7.32 8.74 0.35
CA HIS A 88 -7.25 10.20 0.33
C HIS A 88 -6.18 10.78 1.27
N GLN A 89 -5.76 10.05 2.29
CA GLN A 89 -4.76 10.52 3.26
C GLN A 89 -3.94 9.38 3.88
N THR A 90 -2.77 9.75 4.37
CA THR A 90 -1.91 8.89 5.20
C THR A 90 -1.88 9.39 6.62
N ARG A 91 -1.98 8.47 7.59
CA ARG A 91 -1.78 8.74 9.02
C ARG A 91 -1.08 7.56 9.68
N TYR A 92 -0.28 7.82 10.69
CA TYR A 92 0.41 6.81 11.49
C TYR A 92 0.04 6.97 12.96
N PRO A 93 -1.17 6.56 13.36
CA PRO A 93 -1.64 6.71 14.74
C PRO A 93 -0.79 5.86 15.68
N LEU A 94 -0.52 6.39 16.88
CA LEU A 94 0.20 5.67 17.94
C LEU A 94 -0.72 4.74 18.72
N ARG A 95 -2.02 5.05 18.76
CA ARG A 95 -3.09 4.23 19.36
C ARG A 95 -4.15 3.95 18.31
N PHE A 96 -4.82 2.78 18.43
CA PHE A 96 -5.95 2.47 17.56
C PHE A 96 -7.07 3.50 17.77
N ASN A 97 -7.55 4.04 16.68
CA ASN A 97 -8.66 4.99 16.66
C ASN A 97 -9.35 4.94 15.27
N ARG A 98 -10.42 5.72 15.11
CA ARG A 98 -11.16 5.78 13.85
C ARG A 98 -10.27 6.13 12.63
N THR A 99 -9.25 6.96 12.83
CA THR A 99 -8.30 7.32 11.76
C THR A 99 -7.59 6.10 11.18
N ALA A 100 -7.26 5.08 12.01
CA ALA A 100 -6.64 3.84 11.52
C ALA A 100 -7.55 3.06 10.56
N GLN A 101 -8.86 3.34 10.54
CA GLN A 101 -9.85 2.69 9.69
C GLN A 101 -10.29 3.54 8.49
N THR A 102 -9.76 4.75 8.34
CA THR A 102 -10.20 5.72 7.32
C THR A 102 -9.04 6.35 6.58
N CYS A 103 -7.83 5.80 6.67
CA CYS A 103 -6.64 6.30 5.96
C CYS A 103 -5.66 5.18 5.64
N ASP A 104 -4.69 5.47 4.78
CA ASP A 104 -3.54 4.59 4.56
C ASP A 104 -2.58 4.71 5.76
N VAL A 105 -2.38 3.60 6.46
CA VAL A 105 -1.44 3.48 7.60
C VAL A 105 -0.12 2.81 7.19
N ILE A 106 0.03 2.44 5.91
CA ILE A 106 1.16 1.68 5.37
C ILE A 106 2.06 2.57 4.51
N LEU A 107 1.49 3.19 3.46
CA LEU A 107 2.21 3.99 2.50
C LEU A 107 1.88 5.48 2.62
N ASN A 108 2.80 6.31 2.15
CA ASN A 108 2.58 7.73 2.04
C ASN A 108 1.90 8.05 0.70
N ILE A 109 0.68 8.58 0.75
CA ILE A 109 -0.08 8.92 -0.46
C ILE A 109 0.61 9.99 -1.31
N HIS A 110 1.37 10.91 -0.72
CA HIS A 110 2.13 11.91 -1.49
C HIS A 110 3.23 11.25 -2.33
N ASP A 111 3.88 10.21 -1.79
CA ASP A 111 4.85 9.43 -2.56
C ASP A 111 4.14 8.64 -3.67
N MET A 112 2.97 8.05 -3.38
CA MET A 112 2.16 7.35 -4.40
C MET A 112 1.75 8.30 -5.53
N GLN A 113 1.25 9.49 -5.21
CA GLN A 113 0.87 10.51 -6.20
C GLN A 113 2.09 11.03 -6.99
N LYS A 114 3.19 11.31 -6.29
CA LYS A 114 4.41 11.80 -6.91
C LYS A 114 4.96 10.80 -7.93
N TRP A 115 5.15 9.55 -7.51
CA TRP A 115 5.76 8.53 -8.34
C TRP A 115 4.77 7.86 -9.29
N GLY A 116 3.48 7.89 -8.98
CA GLY A 116 2.44 7.50 -9.92
C GLY A 116 2.45 8.38 -11.20
N LYS A 117 2.79 9.67 -11.07
CA LYS A 117 2.94 10.59 -12.21
C LYS A 117 4.14 10.29 -13.11
N SER A 118 5.09 9.46 -12.67
CA SER A 118 6.18 8.98 -13.52
C SER A 118 5.77 7.79 -14.40
N ILE A 119 4.58 7.24 -14.21
CA ILE A 119 3.99 6.23 -15.09
C ILE A 119 3.35 6.97 -16.26
N THR A 120 3.76 6.65 -17.47
CA THR A 120 3.23 7.22 -18.73
C THR A 120 2.36 6.19 -19.45
N GLY A 121 1.52 6.67 -20.39
CA GLY A 121 0.50 5.88 -21.08
C GLY A 121 -0.90 6.36 -20.70
N ASP A 122 -1.91 5.51 -20.90
CA ASP A 122 -3.29 5.80 -20.50
C ASP A 122 -3.48 5.51 -19.00
N VAL A 123 -3.04 6.44 -18.14
CA VAL A 123 -3.06 6.29 -16.69
C VAL A 123 -4.05 7.27 -16.06
N GLN A 124 -4.98 6.74 -15.27
CA GLN A 124 -5.95 7.51 -14.50
C GLN A 124 -5.77 7.28 -13.00
N PHE A 125 -6.12 8.28 -12.21
CA PHE A 125 -6.03 8.23 -10.76
C PHE A 125 -7.39 8.38 -10.11
N TYR A 126 -7.64 7.58 -9.07
CA TYR A 126 -8.80 7.71 -8.21
C TYR A 126 -8.41 7.78 -6.74
N THR A 127 -8.78 8.87 -6.10
CA THR A 127 -8.58 9.10 -4.66
C THR A 127 -9.83 8.65 -3.90
N ALA A 128 -9.74 7.52 -3.21
CA ALA A 128 -10.84 6.95 -2.44
C ALA A 128 -10.94 7.59 -1.05
N GLN A 129 -12.06 8.28 -0.78
CA GLN A 129 -12.31 8.91 0.51
C GLN A 129 -12.49 7.87 1.61
N ASN A 130 -11.84 8.10 2.77
CA ASN A 130 -11.90 7.22 3.93
C ASN A 130 -11.46 5.76 3.67
N ALA A 131 -10.67 5.52 2.61
CA ALA A 131 -10.18 4.20 2.29
C ALA A 131 -8.97 3.81 3.14
N LEU A 132 -8.83 2.52 3.37
CA LEU A 132 -7.62 1.89 3.89
C LEU A 132 -6.55 1.82 2.81
N HIS A 133 -5.37 1.29 3.15
CA HIS A 133 -4.30 0.99 2.20
C HIS A 133 -4.81 0.13 1.04
N ASP A 134 -5.39 -1.03 1.34
CA ASP A 134 -6.12 -1.84 0.36
C ASP A 134 -7.53 -1.25 0.20
N VAL A 135 -7.72 -0.40 -0.79
CA VAL A 135 -8.95 0.36 -1.02
C VAL A 135 -10.19 -0.55 -1.04
N VAL A 136 -10.10 -1.70 -1.71
CA VAL A 136 -11.18 -2.68 -1.84
C VAL A 136 -11.45 -3.48 -0.55
N LEU A 137 -10.56 -3.43 0.42
CA LEU A 137 -10.75 -4.04 1.74
C LEU A 137 -11.30 -3.07 2.79
N SER A 138 -11.55 -1.84 2.40
CA SER A 138 -12.17 -0.81 3.25
C SER A 138 -13.59 -1.21 3.69
N LYS A 139 -14.17 -0.46 4.62
CA LYS A 139 -15.56 -0.66 5.06
C LYS A 139 -16.53 -0.61 3.88
N ARG A 140 -17.64 -1.33 3.99
CA ARG A 140 -18.62 -1.57 2.90
C ARG A 140 -18.98 -0.33 2.09
N PRO A 141 -19.34 0.84 2.67
CA PRO A 141 -19.68 2.01 1.84
C PRO A 141 -18.51 2.50 0.99
N VAL A 142 -17.27 2.46 1.54
CA VAL A 142 -16.07 2.92 0.86
C VAL A 142 -15.68 1.98 -0.28
N ARG A 143 -15.66 0.65 -0.03
CA ARG A 143 -15.35 -0.32 -1.08
C ARG A 143 -16.40 -0.38 -2.19
N GLN A 144 -17.68 -0.18 -1.86
CA GLN A 144 -18.73 -0.09 -2.88
C GLN A 144 -18.52 1.11 -3.81
N ALA A 145 -18.15 2.28 -3.26
CA ALA A 145 -17.80 3.45 -4.06
C ALA A 145 -16.56 3.18 -4.93
N ALA A 146 -15.56 2.49 -4.39
CA ALA A 146 -14.37 2.09 -5.13
C ALA A 146 -14.71 1.12 -6.28
N TYR A 147 -15.51 0.09 -6.02
CA TYR A 147 -15.96 -0.84 -7.07
C TYR A 147 -16.81 -0.14 -8.13
N LYS A 148 -17.74 0.73 -7.74
CA LYS A 148 -18.51 1.53 -8.69
C LYS A 148 -17.57 2.28 -9.63
N LYS A 149 -16.58 2.98 -9.07
CA LYS A 149 -15.59 3.72 -9.86
C LYS A 149 -14.75 2.83 -10.77
N LEU A 150 -14.35 1.66 -10.29
CA LEU A 150 -13.61 0.66 -11.07
C LEU A 150 -14.44 0.18 -12.27
N PHE A 151 -15.70 -0.21 -12.07
CA PHE A 151 -16.56 -0.69 -13.14
C PHE A 151 -16.96 0.41 -14.13
N GLU A 152 -17.18 1.65 -13.66
CA GLU A 152 -17.37 2.80 -14.55
C GLU A 152 -16.15 3.01 -15.46
N TRP A 153 -14.95 2.88 -14.89
CA TRP A 153 -13.71 3.00 -15.64
C TRP A 153 -13.53 1.86 -16.65
N LEU A 154 -13.76 0.61 -16.26
CA LEU A 154 -13.71 -0.56 -17.15
C LEU A 154 -14.67 -0.39 -18.33
N ASN A 155 -15.92 -0.05 -18.07
CA ASN A 155 -16.92 0.19 -19.12
C ASN A 155 -16.49 1.31 -20.08
N HIS A 156 -15.92 2.40 -19.55
CA HIS A 156 -15.42 3.51 -20.38
C HIS A 156 -14.25 3.09 -21.27
N LYS A 157 -13.47 2.09 -20.85
CA LYS A 157 -12.35 1.53 -21.64
C LYS A 157 -12.78 0.41 -22.60
N GLY A 158 -14.02 -0.04 -22.54
CA GLY A 158 -14.52 -1.17 -23.34
C GLY A 158 -13.97 -2.53 -22.88
N LEU A 159 -13.68 -2.64 -21.56
CA LEU A 159 -13.13 -3.83 -20.91
C LEU A 159 -14.20 -4.57 -20.10
#